data_dfb870cc86e23cd560ba225c785d770c
#
_entry.id   dfb870cc86e23cd560ba225c785d770c
#
_cell.length_a   1.000
_cell.length_b   1.000
_cell.length_c   1.000
_cell.angle_alpha   90.00
_cell.angle_beta   90.00
_cell.angle_gamma   90.00
#
_symmetry.space_group_name_H-M   'P 1'
#
loop_
_entity.id
_entity.type
_entity.pdbx_description
1 polymer ?
#
loop_
_entity_poly.entity_id
_entity_poly.type
_entity_poly.pdbx_seq_one_letter_code
_entity_poly.pdbx_strand_id
1 'polypeptide(L)'
;FVFMETALYLLPVTLGDTPLSKVLPQHNIEIIKGIRHFIVEDVRSARRFLKKVERSINIDELTFYPLNKHTSPEDISGYLKPLQAGESMGVISEAGCPAVADPGADVVAIAQRKNLKVVPLVGPSSIILSVMGSGFNGQSFAFHGYLPIEPGERIKRIKTLEQRIYAEDQTQLFI
;
A
#
# COMPACT_ATOMS: atom_id res chain seq x y z
N PHE A 1 12.10 -3.53 -24.08
CA PHE A 1 12.18 -4.33 -22.85
C PHE A 1 12.65 -3.41 -21.74
N VAL A 2 11.79 -3.08 -20.77
CA VAL A 2 12.22 -2.47 -19.52
C VAL A 2 12.92 -3.56 -18.74
N PHE A 3 14.19 -3.38 -18.41
CA PHE A 3 14.91 -4.29 -17.55
C PHE A 3 14.34 -4.16 -16.15
N MET A 4 13.58 -5.15 -15.72
CA MET A 4 12.97 -5.18 -14.39
C MET A 4 13.87 -5.99 -13.45
N GLU A 5 14.37 -5.33 -12.41
CA GLU A 5 15.14 -6.01 -11.37
C GLU A 5 14.24 -6.91 -10.52
N THR A 6 14.74 -8.07 -10.09
CA THR A 6 13.98 -8.95 -9.20
C THR A 6 13.75 -8.29 -7.85
N ALA A 7 12.50 -8.02 -7.51
CA ALA A 7 12.13 -7.33 -6.28
C ALA A 7 10.67 -7.59 -5.88
N LEU A 8 10.35 -7.24 -4.63
CA LEU A 8 9.00 -7.04 -4.15
C LEU A 8 8.60 -5.59 -4.45
N TYR A 9 7.75 -5.40 -5.43
CA TYR A 9 7.25 -4.08 -5.82
C TYR A 9 6.00 -3.72 -5.03
N LEU A 10 6.00 -2.56 -4.40
CA LEU A 10 4.82 -2.02 -3.74
C LEU A 10 4.07 -1.17 -4.76
N LEU A 11 2.89 -1.64 -5.16
CA LEU A 11 2.13 -1.13 -6.31
C LEU A 11 0.96 -0.27 -5.83
N PRO A 12 1.06 1.07 -5.91
CA PRO A 12 -0.07 1.93 -5.61
C PRO A 12 -1.22 1.73 -6.58
N VAL A 13 -2.43 1.87 -6.06
CA VAL A 13 -3.68 1.90 -6.83
C VAL A 13 -4.36 3.27 -6.69
N THR A 14 -5.45 3.49 -7.40
CA THR A 14 -6.20 4.75 -7.28
C THR A 14 -6.87 4.85 -5.91
N LEU A 15 -7.13 6.07 -5.44
CA LEU A 15 -7.89 6.32 -4.20
C LEU A 15 -9.39 6.15 -4.41
N GLY A 16 -9.87 6.32 -5.63
CA GLY A 16 -11.27 6.19 -6.02
C GLY A 16 -11.37 5.83 -7.50
N ASP A 17 -12.54 5.96 -8.09
CA ASP A 17 -12.77 5.68 -9.51
C ASP A 17 -12.26 6.83 -10.38
N THR A 18 -10.96 6.83 -10.61
CA THR A 18 -10.22 7.83 -11.40
C THR A 18 -9.47 7.14 -12.55
N PRO A 19 -9.30 7.77 -13.72
CA PRO A 19 -8.40 7.26 -14.75
C PRO A 19 -6.98 7.07 -14.21
N LEU A 20 -6.37 5.92 -14.48
CA LEU A 20 -5.03 5.57 -13.96
C LEU A 20 -3.97 6.61 -14.36
N SER A 21 -4.07 7.13 -15.59
CA SER A 21 -3.14 8.13 -16.12
C SER A 21 -3.09 9.44 -15.33
N LYS A 22 -4.10 9.73 -14.50
CA LYS A 22 -4.11 10.91 -13.65
C LYS A 22 -3.28 10.77 -12.37
N VAL A 23 -3.07 9.54 -11.92
CA VAL A 23 -2.51 9.28 -10.56
C VAL A 23 -1.37 8.28 -10.53
N LEU A 24 -1.19 7.47 -11.59
CA LEU A 24 -0.11 6.49 -11.66
C LEU A 24 0.84 6.80 -12.83
N PRO A 25 2.17 6.81 -12.57
CA PRO A 25 3.15 6.92 -13.64
C PRO A 25 3.06 5.75 -14.63
N GLN A 26 3.37 6.01 -15.91
CA GLN A 26 3.46 4.98 -16.94
C GLN A 26 4.45 3.87 -16.55
N HIS A 27 5.53 4.22 -15.88
CA HIS A 27 6.52 3.27 -15.37
C HIS A 27 5.89 2.16 -14.49
N ASN A 28 4.92 2.52 -13.63
CA ASN A 28 4.22 1.53 -12.80
C ASN A 28 3.48 0.50 -13.66
N ILE A 29 2.83 0.97 -14.73
CA ILE A 29 2.12 0.10 -15.67
C ILE A 29 3.07 -0.91 -16.32
N GLU A 30 4.25 -0.46 -16.72
CA GLU A 30 5.27 -1.32 -17.34
C GLU A 30 5.80 -2.38 -16.34
N ILE A 31 6.04 -2.00 -15.10
CA ILE A 31 6.44 -2.93 -14.04
C ILE A 31 5.34 -3.97 -13.79
N ILE A 32 4.09 -3.54 -13.64
CA ILE A 32 2.95 -4.43 -13.38
C ILE A 32 2.82 -5.50 -14.47
N LYS A 33 3.00 -5.14 -15.73
CA LYS A 33 2.91 -6.06 -16.86
C LYS A 33 3.97 -7.18 -16.82
N GLY A 34 5.07 -6.98 -16.13
CA GLY A 34 6.13 -7.97 -15.95
C GLY A 34 5.96 -8.89 -14.74
N ILE A 35 4.98 -8.65 -13.89
CA ILE A 35 4.77 -9.40 -12.64
C ILE A 35 3.71 -10.49 -12.84
N ARG A 36 3.95 -11.68 -12.29
CA ARG A 36 3.02 -12.82 -12.32
C ARG A 36 2.49 -13.21 -10.94
N HIS A 37 3.10 -12.74 -9.85
CA HIS A 37 2.77 -13.08 -8.48
C HIS A 37 2.35 -11.82 -7.73
N PHE A 38 1.12 -11.79 -7.22
CA PHE A 38 0.56 -10.63 -6.53
C PHE A 38 0.07 -11.00 -5.13
N ILE A 39 0.59 -10.30 -4.13
CA ILE A 39 0.07 -10.34 -2.77
C ILE A 39 -0.99 -9.26 -2.67
N VAL A 40 -2.21 -9.63 -2.31
CA VAL A 40 -3.38 -8.76 -2.43
C VAL A 40 -4.27 -8.84 -1.20
N GLU A 41 -4.91 -7.75 -0.85
CA GLU A 41 -5.90 -7.73 0.22
C GLU A 41 -7.21 -8.39 -0.25
N ASP A 42 -7.69 -8.06 -1.44
CA ASP A 42 -8.85 -8.66 -2.10
C ASP A 42 -8.54 -9.04 -3.55
N VAL A 43 -8.70 -10.33 -3.86
CA VAL A 43 -8.39 -10.87 -5.19
C VAL A 43 -9.29 -10.27 -6.29
N ARG A 44 -10.57 -10.02 -5.99
CA ARG A 44 -11.52 -9.48 -6.98
C ARG A 44 -11.14 -8.04 -7.37
N SER A 45 -10.82 -7.22 -6.39
CA SER A 45 -10.39 -5.84 -6.61
C SER A 45 -9.08 -5.78 -7.38
N ALA A 46 -8.11 -6.64 -7.01
CA ALA A 46 -6.83 -6.74 -7.70
C ALA A 46 -6.99 -7.15 -9.17
N ARG A 47 -7.81 -8.14 -9.47
CA ARG A 47 -8.12 -8.56 -10.86
C ARG A 47 -8.73 -7.41 -11.68
N ARG A 48 -9.68 -6.66 -11.09
CA ARG A 48 -10.28 -5.50 -11.75
C ARG A 48 -9.25 -4.40 -12.03
N PHE A 49 -8.38 -4.12 -11.05
CA PHE A 49 -7.29 -3.14 -11.22
C PHE A 49 -6.34 -3.57 -12.34
N LEU A 50 -5.87 -4.81 -12.35
CA LEU A 50 -4.97 -5.32 -13.38
C LEU A 50 -5.58 -5.25 -14.79
N LYS A 51 -6.88 -5.51 -14.94
CA LYS A 51 -7.59 -5.33 -16.22
C LYS A 51 -7.76 -3.86 -16.63
N LYS A 52 -7.83 -2.93 -15.67
CA LYS A 52 -7.76 -1.49 -15.97
C LYS A 52 -6.35 -1.06 -16.40
N VAL A 53 -5.31 -1.64 -15.81
CA VAL A 53 -3.91 -1.37 -16.19
C VAL A 53 -3.67 -1.77 -17.64
N GLU A 54 -4.03 -2.99 -18.01
CA GLU A 54 -3.86 -3.51 -19.37
C GLU A 54 -4.86 -4.64 -19.64
N ARG A 55 -5.73 -4.45 -20.60
CA ARG A 55 -6.78 -5.42 -20.94
C ARG A 55 -6.25 -6.77 -21.43
N SER A 56 -5.06 -6.75 -22.03
CA SER A 56 -4.41 -7.97 -22.56
C SER A 56 -3.81 -8.87 -21.47
N ILE A 57 -3.69 -8.40 -20.22
CA ILE A 57 -3.21 -9.24 -19.11
C ILE A 57 -4.10 -10.48 -18.98
N ASN A 58 -3.48 -11.66 -19.11
CA ASN A 58 -4.17 -12.93 -18.87
C ASN A 58 -4.19 -13.20 -17.36
N ILE A 59 -5.33 -12.96 -16.72
CA ILE A 59 -5.50 -13.16 -15.27
C ILE A 59 -5.28 -14.61 -14.85
N ASP A 60 -5.58 -15.58 -15.71
CA ASP A 60 -5.45 -17.01 -15.40
C ASP A 60 -3.99 -17.48 -15.32
N GLU A 61 -3.06 -16.70 -15.87
CA GLU A 61 -1.61 -16.94 -15.76
C GLU A 61 -0.99 -16.33 -14.51
N LEU A 62 -1.78 -15.59 -13.71
CA LEU A 62 -1.32 -14.91 -12.50
C LEU A 62 -1.63 -15.73 -11.25
N THR A 63 -0.75 -15.61 -10.26
CA THR A 63 -0.95 -16.21 -8.94
C THR A 63 -1.23 -15.11 -7.93
N PHE A 64 -2.32 -15.26 -7.17
CA PHE A 64 -2.73 -14.33 -6.13
C PHE A 64 -2.55 -14.95 -4.75
N TYR A 65 -1.95 -14.18 -3.85
CA TYR A 65 -1.70 -14.55 -2.47
C TYR A 65 -2.51 -13.62 -1.56
N PRO A 66 -3.68 -14.05 -1.05
CA PRO A 66 -4.50 -13.20 -0.19
C PRO A 66 -3.81 -12.88 1.13
N LEU A 67 -3.79 -11.61 1.50
CA LEU A 67 -3.21 -11.12 2.73
C LEU A 67 -4.23 -10.28 3.49
N ASN A 68 -4.65 -10.76 4.65
CA ASN A 68 -5.58 -10.07 5.53
C ASN A 68 -5.12 -10.17 6.99
N LYS A 69 -5.85 -9.54 7.90
CA LYS A 69 -5.53 -9.52 9.34
C LYS A 69 -5.51 -10.90 10.03
N HIS A 70 -5.99 -11.95 9.35
CA HIS A 70 -6.02 -13.32 9.87
C HIS A 70 -4.90 -14.19 9.29
N THR A 71 -4.15 -13.69 8.32
CA THR A 71 -3.06 -14.44 7.69
C THR A 71 -1.89 -14.57 8.67
N SER A 72 -1.41 -15.79 8.91
CA SER A 72 -0.33 -16.03 9.86
C SER A 72 1.04 -15.54 9.32
N PRO A 73 2.00 -15.17 10.20
CA PRO A 73 3.36 -14.81 9.76
C PRO A 73 4.06 -15.92 8.98
N GLU A 74 3.78 -17.19 9.31
CA GLU A 74 4.32 -18.36 8.62
C GLU A 74 3.80 -18.42 7.18
N ASP A 75 2.50 -18.21 6.97
CA ASP A 75 1.88 -18.16 5.64
C ASP A 75 2.45 -17.01 4.81
N ILE A 76 2.57 -15.81 5.40
CA ILE A 76 3.15 -14.64 4.75
C ILE A 76 4.60 -14.92 4.32
N SER A 77 5.39 -15.56 5.17
CA SER A 77 6.75 -15.95 4.82
C SER A 77 6.79 -16.91 3.64
N GLY A 78 5.82 -17.82 3.54
CA GLY A 78 5.63 -18.72 2.42
C GLY A 78 5.29 -18.03 1.11
N TYR A 79 4.61 -16.89 1.16
CA TYR A 79 4.25 -16.09 -0.03
C TYR A 79 5.46 -15.56 -0.79
N LEU A 80 6.60 -15.37 -0.12
CA LEU A 80 7.82 -14.83 -0.73
C LEU A 80 8.68 -15.87 -1.45
N LYS A 81 8.26 -17.14 -1.52
CA LYS A 81 9.01 -18.19 -2.23
C LYS A 81 9.32 -17.85 -3.69
N PRO A 82 8.39 -17.31 -4.50
CA PRO A 82 8.72 -16.91 -5.86
C PRO A 82 9.84 -15.86 -5.91
N LEU A 83 9.78 -14.86 -5.01
CA LEU A 83 10.81 -13.82 -4.92
C LEU A 83 12.18 -14.41 -4.57
N GLN A 84 12.24 -15.36 -3.64
CA GLN A 84 13.47 -16.07 -3.29
C GLN A 84 14.02 -16.92 -4.45
N ALA A 85 13.13 -17.37 -5.36
CA ALA A 85 13.49 -18.08 -6.57
C ALA A 85 13.86 -17.17 -7.75
N GLY A 86 13.88 -15.86 -7.57
CA GLY A 86 14.26 -14.88 -8.59
C GLY A 86 13.10 -14.32 -9.41
N GLU A 87 11.85 -14.56 -9.00
CA GLU A 87 10.66 -14.01 -9.65
C GLU A 87 10.14 -12.79 -8.89
N SER A 88 9.97 -11.67 -9.58
CA SER A 88 9.40 -10.45 -8.97
C SER A 88 7.96 -10.66 -8.54
N MET A 89 7.60 -9.99 -7.45
CA MET A 89 6.25 -10.00 -6.89
C MET A 89 5.72 -8.58 -6.71
N GLY A 90 4.41 -8.43 -6.72
CA GLY A 90 3.74 -7.15 -6.45
C GLY A 90 2.85 -7.24 -5.22
N VAL A 91 2.79 -6.16 -4.44
CA VAL A 91 1.84 -5.97 -3.36
C VAL A 91 0.82 -4.93 -3.78
N ILE A 92 -0.47 -5.27 -3.73
CA ILE A 92 -1.59 -4.39 -4.10
C ILE A 92 -2.52 -4.26 -2.89
N SER A 93 -2.79 -3.03 -2.45
CA SER A 93 -3.80 -2.71 -1.45
C SER A 93 -5.15 -2.36 -2.09
N GLU A 94 -6.18 -2.10 -1.28
CA GLU A 94 -7.50 -1.69 -1.78
C GLU A 94 -7.52 -0.24 -2.30
N ALA A 95 -6.72 0.65 -1.70
CA ALA A 95 -6.64 2.05 -2.10
C ALA A 95 -5.28 2.66 -1.80
N GLY A 96 -4.75 3.46 -2.71
CA GLY A 96 -3.52 4.21 -2.52
C GLY A 96 -2.27 3.37 -2.40
N CYS A 97 -1.35 3.79 -1.52
CA CYS A 97 -0.06 3.16 -1.31
C CYS A 97 -0.17 1.93 -0.40
N PRO A 98 0.30 0.74 -0.83
CA PRO A 98 0.34 -0.43 0.02
C PRO A 98 1.34 -0.29 1.18
N ALA A 99 1.17 -1.08 2.21
CA ALA A 99 1.96 -1.09 3.46
C ALA A 99 1.80 0.16 4.33
N VAL A 100 0.84 1.03 4.01
CA VAL A 100 0.48 2.20 4.83
C VAL A 100 -0.95 2.04 5.31
N ALA A 101 -1.13 1.80 6.61
CA ALA A 101 -2.42 1.51 7.24
C ALA A 101 -3.12 0.26 6.67
N ASP A 102 -2.36 -0.71 6.18
CA ASP A 102 -2.85 -1.97 5.63
C ASP A 102 -1.93 -3.16 5.98
N PRO A 103 -2.36 -4.41 5.74
CA PRO A 103 -1.58 -5.61 6.08
C PRO A 103 -0.26 -5.77 5.30
N GLY A 104 -0.03 -5.03 4.25
CA GLY A 104 1.18 -5.11 3.41
C GLY A 104 2.47 -4.83 4.17
N ALA A 105 2.42 -4.11 5.28
CA ALA A 105 3.58 -3.84 6.12
C ALA A 105 4.25 -5.11 6.65
N ASP A 106 3.49 -6.15 6.96
CA ASP A 106 4.01 -7.42 7.48
C ASP A 106 4.86 -8.15 6.44
N VAL A 107 4.41 -8.19 5.19
CA VAL A 107 5.18 -8.81 4.11
C VAL A 107 6.45 -8.04 3.80
N VAL A 108 6.41 -6.72 3.87
CA VAL A 108 7.60 -5.87 3.70
C VAL A 108 8.61 -6.14 4.82
N ALA A 109 8.15 -6.23 6.08
CA ALA A 109 9.01 -6.53 7.22
C ALA A 109 9.71 -7.89 7.08
N ILE A 110 8.99 -8.90 6.58
CA ILE A 110 9.58 -10.23 6.32
C ILE A 110 10.60 -10.16 5.18
N ALA A 111 10.29 -9.47 4.09
CA ALA A 111 11.20 -9.28 2.97
C ALA A 111 12.51 -8.60 3.42
N GLN A 112 12.42 -7.56 4.25
CA GLN A 112 13.57 -6.86 4.82
C GLN A 112 14.42 -7.79 5.69
N ARG A 113 13.81 -8.58 6.59
CA ARG A 113 14.54 -9.56 7.41
C ARG A 113 15.27 -10.63 6.60
N LYS A 114 14.74 -10.95 5.42
CA LYS A 114 15.34 -11.93 4.49
C LYS A 114 16.30 -11.30 3.49
N ASN A 115 16.62 -10.03 3.62
CA ASN A 115 17.47 -9.30 2.66
C ASN A 115 16.96 -9.35 1.21
N LEU A 116 15.65 -9.44 1.03
CA LEU A 116 15.03 -9.37 -0.29
C LEU A 116 14.81 -7.91 -0.68
N LYS A 117 15.00 -7.60 -1.93
CA LYS A 117 14.84 -6.23 -2.42
C LYS A 117 13.38 -5.83 -2.38
N VAL A 118 13.09 -4.63 -1.84
CA VAL A 118 11.77 -4.00 -1.82
C VAL A 118 11.84 -2.69 -2.59
N VAL A 119 10.93 -2.50 -3.53
CA VAL A 119 10.86 -1.29 -4.36
C VAL A 119 9.47 -0.67 -4.26
N PRO A 120 9.30 0.39 -3.45
CA PRO A 120 8.07 1.15 -3.46
C PRO A 120 7.97 1.97 -4.75
N LEU A 121 6.80 1.92 -5.41
CA LEU A 121 6.53 2.73 -6.58
C LEU A 121 5.73 3.99 -6.21
N VAL A 122 5.86 5.02 -7.03
CA VAL A 122 5.19 6.30 -6.84
C VAL A 122 3.68 6.16 -7.07
N GLY A 123 2.88 6.71 -6.17
CA GLY A 123 1.43 6.74 -6.32
C GLY A 123 0.74 7.63 -5.30
N PRO A 124 -0.60 7.71 -5.37
CA PRO A 124 -1.38 8.62 -4.55
C PRO A 124 -1.46 8.14 -3.10
N SER A 125 -1.37 9.10 -2.16
CA SER A 125 -1.58 8.88 -0.74
C SER A 125 -2.59 9.89 -0.21
N SER A 126 -3.73 9.43 0.32
CA SER A 126 -4.73 10.29 0.95
C SER A 126 -4.16 11.04 2.15
N ILE A 127 -3.24 10.43 2.89
CA ILE A 127 -2.57 11.03 4.05
C ILE A 127 -1.76 12.26 3.61
N ILE A 128 -0.88 12.08 2.63
CA ILE A 128 -0.03 13.17 2.12
C ILE A 128 -0.85 14.24 1.41
N LEU A 129 -1.84 13.85 0.61
CA LEU A 129 -2.73 14.81 -0.05
C LEU A 129 -3.52 15.66 0.96
N SER A 130 -3.93 15.06 2.08
CA SER A 130 -4.61 15.78 3.17
C SER A 130 -3.70 16.80 3.83
N VAL A 131 -2.44 16.47 4.12
CA VAL A 131 -1.45 17.41 4.63
C VAL A 131 -1.22 18.54 3.65
N MET A 132 -1.04 18.24 2.37
CA MET A 132 -0.84 19.26 1.33
C MET A 132 -2.00 20.25 1.24
N GLY A 133 -3.24 19.76 1.33
CA GLY A 133 -4.44 20.59 1.21
C GLY A 133 -4.87 21.29 2.50
N SER A 134 -4.30 20.95 3.65
CA SER A 134 -4.75 21.43 4.96
C SER A 134 -4.29 22.84 5.29
N GLY A 135 -3.16 23.28 4.77
CA GLY A 135 -2.49 24.52 5.22
C GLY A 135 -1.84 24.42 6.61
N PHE A 136 -1.83 23.24 7.23
CA PHE A 136 -1.16 22.98 8.51
C PHE A 136 0.32 22.67 8.33
N ASN A 137 1.03 22.47 9.45
CA ASN A 137 2.46 22.18 9.43
C ASN A 137 2.76 20.88 8.67
N GLY A 138 3.42 20.97 7.53
CA GLY A 138 3.84 19.86 6.70
C GLY A 138 5.25 19.33 7.00
N GLN A 139 5.97 19.96 7.93
CA GLN A 139 7.30 19.50 8.37
C GLN A 139 7.24 18.58 9.59
N SER A 140 6.18 18.73 10.39
CA SER A 140 5.92 17.88 11.54
C SER A 140 4.46 17.44 11.53
N PHE A 141 4.22 16.18 11.25
CA PHE A 141 2.87 15.59 11.27
C PHE A 141 2.92 14.14 11.71
N ALA A 142 1.86 13.69 12.36
CA ALA A 142 1.72 12.33 12.84
C ALA A 142 0.40 11.73 12.35
N PHE A 143 0.47 10.52 11.77
CA PHE A 143 -0.69 9.74 11.39
C PHE A 143 -0.97 8.67 12.46
N HIS A 144 -2.20 8.63 12.95
CA HIS A 144 -2.61 7.77 14.06
C HIS A 144 -3.51 6.60 13.66
N GLY A 145 -3.83 6.47 12.37
CA GLY A 145 -4.78 5.48 11.90
C GLY A 145 -6.21 5.81 12.28
N TYR A 146 -6.98 4.77 12.64
CA TYR A 146 -8.39 4.93 12.99
C TYR A 146 -8.58 5.44 14.42
N LEU A 147 -9.53 6.35 14.57
CA LEU A 147 -10.02 6.74 15.90
C LEU A 147 -10.80 5.59 16.55
N PRO A 148 -10.87 5.56 17.92
CA PRO A 148 -11.70 4.60 18.63
C PRO A 148 -13.16 4.65 18.16
N ILE A 149 -13.79 3.49 18.03
CA ILE A 149 -15.20 3.36 17.63
C ILE A 149 -16.12 3.86 18.76
N GLU A 150 -15.76 3.59 20.03
CA GLU A 150 -16.53 4.00 21.20
C GLU A 150 -16.49 5.54 21.35
N PRO A 151 -17.67 6.22 21.43
CA PRO A 151 -17.71 7.67 21.42
C PRO A 151 -16.91 8.38 22.52
N GLY A 152 -16.94 7.86 23.75
CA GLY A 152 -16.21 8.43 24.88
C GLY A 152 -14.69 8.37 24.70
N GLU A 153 -14.20 7.23 24.26
CA GLU A 153 -12.77 7.04 23.98
C GLU A 153 -12.32 7.84 22.75
N ARG A 154 -13.18 7.96 21.75
CA ARG A 154 -12.91 8.81 20.56
C ARG A 154 -12.74 10.28 20.96
N ILE A 155 -13.65 10.82 21.79
CA ILE A 155 -13.57 12.20 22.30
C ILE A 155 -12.29 12.41 23.10
N LYS A 156 -11.94 11.50 24.00
CA LYS A 156 -10.69 11.57 24.76
C LYS A 156 -9.47 11.59 23.82
N ARG A 157 -9.45 10.71 22.82
CA ARG A 157 -8.36 10.63 21.86
C ARG A 157 -8.20 11.93 21.06
N ILE A 158 -9.29 12.50 20.56
CA ILE A 158 -9.28 13.78 19.83
C ILE A 158 -8.73 14.89 20.72
N LYS A 159 -9.17 15.01 21.96
CA LYS A 159 -8.66 16.01 22.91
C LYS A 159 -7.16 15.85 23.19
N THR A 160 -6.68 14.61 23.32
CA THR A 160 -5.26 14.33 23.50
C THR A 160 -4.44 14.75 22.27
N LEU A 161 -4.95 14.46 21.06
CA LEU A 161 -4.29 14.85 19.82
C LEU A 161 -4.29 16.37 19.61
N GLU A 162 -5.38 17.05 19.97
CA GLU A 162 -5.47 18.51 19.93
C GLU A 162 -4.39 19.17 20.82
N GLN A 163 -4.16 18.64 22.01
CA GLN A 163 -3.09 19.15 22.89
C GLN A 163 -1.71 19.08 22.25
N ARG A 164 -1.43 18.04 21.46
CA ARG A 164 -0.16 17.92 20.74
C ARG A 164 0.03 18.97 19.67
N ILE A 165 -1.05 19.43 19.04
CA ILE A 165 -0.99 20.50 18.04
C ILE A 165 -0.41 21.77 18.70
N TYR A 166 -0.90 22.13 19.89
CA TYR A 166 -0.45 23.32 20.59
C TYR A 166 0.92 23.16 21.26
N ALA A 167 1.24 21.99 21.79
CA ALA A 167 2.48 21.74 22.51
C ALA A 167 3.70 21.56 21.58
N GLU A 168 3.49 20.91 20.43
CA GLU A 168 4.57 20.45 19.56
C GLU A 168 4.55 21.08 18.15
N ASP A 169 3.57 21.93 17.85
CA ASP A 169 3.31 22.42 16.48
C ASP A 169 3.25 21.28 15.45
N GLN A 170 2.62 20.19 15.84
CA GLN A 170 2.54 18.98 15.03
C GLN A 170 1.13 18.75 14.50
N THR A 171 0.99 18.62 13.19
CA THR A 171 -0.29 18.26 12.55
C THR A 171 -0.68 16.82 12.90
N GLN A 172 -1.92 16.62 13.32
CA GLN A 172 -2.45 15.30 13.67
C GLN A 172 -3.40 14.81 12.58
N LEU A 173 -3.15 13.62 12.06
CA LEU A 173 -3.98 12.96 11.04
C LEU A 173 -4.56 11.65 11.60
N PHE A 174 -5.82 11.41 11.29
CA PHE A 174 -6.53 10.17 11.69
C PHE A 174 -7.68 9.90 10.72
N ILE A 175 -8.25 8.71 10.80
CA ILE A 175 -9.42 8.25 10.06
C ILE A 175 -10.57 7.97 11.01
#